data_b5e522d06318e5d53d663608238b1e24
#
_entry.id   b5e522d06318e5d53d663608238b1e24
#
_cell.length_a   1.000
_cell.length_b   1.000
_cell.length_c   1.000
_cell.angle_alpha   90.00
_cell.angle_beta   90.00
_cell.angle_gamma   90.00
#
_symmetry.space_group_name_H-M   'P 1'
#
loop_
_entity.id
_entity.type
_entity.pdbx_description
1 polymer ?
#
loop_
_entity_poly.entity_id
_entity_poly.type
_entity_poly.pdbx_seq_one_letter_code
_entity_poly.pdbx_strand_id
1 'polypeptide(L)'
;VLLSYPMIKGLHELGHAYATKVWGGNVHEIGVMLLVFIPVPYVDASASGAFPERYKRLGVTSAGIIVELFLASVAMIRWVILDEGMLRAIAFNVMLVGGVSTLLFNGNPLLRFDGYFILVDLLEMPNLGKRSNQYLGYLYNRYFPGLRNYDNPVTAPKEEKWLCSYSILAFLYRIFISATIALFVASK
;
A
#
# COMPACT_ATOMS: atom_id res chain seq x y z
N VAL A 1 -17.21 12.21 2.98
CA VAL A 1 -15.87 11.78 2.53
C VAL A 1 -14.78 12.56 3.24
N LEU A 2 -14.78 13.91 3.25
CA LEU A 2 -13.70 14.75 3.80
C LEU A 2 -13.34 14.46 5.27
N LEU A 3 -14.31 14.19 6.13
CA LEU A 3 -14.06 13.85 7.55
C LEU A 3 -13.81 12.35 7.77
N SER A 4 -14.46 11.50 6.98
CA SER A 4 -14.31 10.05 7.12
C SER A 4 -12.91 9.57 6.73
N TYR A 5 -12.29 10.20 5.73
CA TYR A 5 -10.97 9.82 5.23
C TYR A 5 -9.87 9.93 6.30
N PRO A 6 -9.63 11.10 6.93
CA PRO A 6 -8.56 11.20 7.94
C PRO A 6 -8.83 10.34 9.18
N MET A 7 -10.10 10.13 9.55
CA MET A 7 -10.45 9.24 10.67
C MET A 7 -10.10 7.78 10.37
N ILE A 8 -10.48 7.29 9.19
CA ILE A 8 -10.19 5.91 8.78
C ILE A 8 -8.68 5.71 8.65
N LYS A 9 -7.98 6.68 8.05
CA LYS A 9 -6.51 6.63 7.93
C LYS A 9 -5.82 6.71 9.29
N GLY A 10 -6.34 7.49 10.24
CA GLY A 10 -5.83 7.50 11.60
C GLY A 10 -5.95 6.15 12.30
N LEU A 11 -7.09 5.47 12.16
CA LEU A 11 -7.29 4.14 12.70
C LEU A 11 -6.42 3.08 12.01
N HIS A 12 -6.20 3.22 10.70
CA HIS A 12 -5.26 2.42 9.93
C HIS A 12 -3.83 2.51 10.50
N GLU A 13 -3.32 3.73 10.68
CA GLU A 13 -1.99 3.97 11.24
C GLU A 13 -1.88 3.44 12.69
N LEU A 14 -2.93 3.60 13.50
CA LEU A 14 -2.99 3.01 14.83
C LEU A 14 -2.95 1.47 14.79
N GLY A 15 -3.50 0.86 13.75
CA GLY A 15 -3.38 -0.59 13.52
C GLY A 15 -1.91 -1.03 13.39
N HIS A 16 -1.12 -0.33 12.58
CA HIS A 16 0.32 -0.59 12.45
C HIS A 16 1.06 -0.37 13.77
N ALA A 17 0.77 0.74 14.46
CA ALA A 17 1.39 1.06 15.75
C ALA A 17 1.10 -0.03 16.80
N TYR A 18 -0.16 -0.46 16.90
CA TYR A 18 -0.58 -1.47 17.86
C TYR A 18 0.07 -2.83 17.56
N ALA A 19 0.04 -3.27 16.31
CA ALA A 19 0.67 -4.52 15.91
C ALA A 19 2.18 -4.52 16.16
N THR A 20 2.86 -3.40 15.90
CA THR A 20 4.29 -3.23 16.22
C THR A 20 4.54 -3.38 17.72
N LYS A 21 3.73 -2.75 18.56
CA LYS A 21 3.86 -2.81 20.03
C LYS A 21 3.58 -4.20 20.60
N VAL A 22 2.56 -4.89 20.10
CA VAL A 22 2.20 -6.25 20.55
C VAL A 22 3.36 -7.23 20.36
N TRP A 23 4.16 -7.04 19.31
CA TRP A 23 5.33 -7.90 19.05
C TRP A 23 6.65 -7.33 19.57
N GLY A 24 6.60 -6.34 20.47
CA GLY A 24 7.75 -5.81 21.18
C GLY A 24 8.58 -4.78 20.42
N GLY A 25 8.07 -4.29 19.27
CA GLY A 25 8.71 -3.21 18.53
C GLY A 25 8.46 -1.84 19.15
N ASN A 26 9.34 -0.89 18.85
CA ASN A 26 9.16 0.50 19.25
C ASN A 26 8.48 1.30 18.15
N VAL A 27 7.49 2.09 18.54
CA VAL A 27 6.90 3.14 17.70
C VAL A 27 7.52 4.44 18.17
N HIS A 28 8.31 5.08 17.31
CA HIS A 28 9.07 6.27 17.68
C HIS A 28 8.25 7.54 17.50
N GLU A 29 7.44 7.59 16.45
CA GLU A 29 6.67 8.78 16.12
C GLU A 29 5.25 8.41 15.69
N ILE A 30 4.29 9.20 16.15
CA ILE A 30 2.90 9.23 15.70
C ILE A 30 2.55 10.69 15.48
N GLY A 31 2.03 11.03 14.33
CA GLY A 31 1.73 12.42 14.03
C GLY A 31 0.78 12.62 12.85
N VAL A 32 0.65 13.87 12.46
CA VAL A 32 -0.08 14.29 11.28
C VAL A 32 0.86 15.13 10.43
N MET A 33 1.08 14.71 9.20
CA MET A 33 1.82 15.48 8.21
C MET A 33 0.87 16.21 7.26
N LEU A 34 1.28 17.35 6.76
CA LEU A 34 0.55 18.07 5.70
C LEU A 34 1.11 17.66 4.34
N LEU A 35 0.33 16.89 3.59
CA LEU A 35 0.65 16.53 2.23
C LEU A 35 -0.21 17.38 1.28
N VAL A 36 0.41 18.36 0.59
CA VAL A 36 -0.31 19.29 -0.30
C VAL A 36 -1.55 19.90 0.39
N PHE A 37 -1.36 20.43 1.62
CA PHE A 37 -2.40 21.00 2.50
C PHE A 37 -3.47 20.02 3.02
N ILE A 38 -3.35 18.74 2.73
CA ILE A 38 -4.22 17.68 3.28
C ILE A 38 -3.55 17.10 4.52
N PRO A 39 -4.20 17.11 5.70
CA PRO A 39 -3.67 16.45 6.88
C PRO A 39 -3.75 14.92 6.71
N VAL A 40 -2.60 14.27 6.74
CA VAL A 40 -2.47 12.82 6.62
C VAL A 40 -1.85 12.29 7.92
N PRO A 41 -2.53 11.42 8.66
CA PRO A 41 -1.93 10.75 9.81
C PRO A 41 -0.81 9.83 9.35
N TYR A 42 0.21 9.69 10.18
CA TYR A 42 1.30 8.75 9.95
C TYR A 42 1.81 8.15 11.25
N VAL A 43 2.41 6.97 11.14
CA VAL A 43 3.08 6.25 12.23
C VAL A 43 4.43 5.74 11.73
N ASP A 44 5.47 5.95 12.52
CA ASP A 44 6.75 5.30 12.27
C ASP A 44 6.75 3.87 12.86
N ALA A 45 6.40 2.92 12.03
CA ALA A 45 6.44 1.49 12.32
C ALA A 45 7.71 0.81 11.74
N SER A 46 8.76 1.57 11.40
CA SER A 46 9.99 1.06 10.77
C SER A 46 10.69 -0.03 11.58
N ALA A 47 10.54 -0.04 12.91
CA ALA A 47 11.03 -1.09 13.80
C ALA A 47 10.50 -2.50 13.41
N SER A 48 9.36 -2.59 12.74
CA SER A 48 8.82 -3.88 12.28
C SER A 48 9.71 -4.56 11.25
N GLY A 49 10.45 -3.80 10.45
CA GLY A 49 11.40 -4.33 9.47
C GLY A 49 12.58 -5.09 10.11
N ALA A 50 12.86 -4.86 11.40
CA ALA A 50 13.89 -5.55 12.14
C ALA A 50 13.41 -6.89 12.75
N PHE A 51 12.14 -7.22 12.68
CA PHE A 51 11.65 -8.51 13.18
C PHE A 51 12.21 -9.65 12.33
N PRO A 52 12.90 -10.63 12.95
CA PRO A 52 13.43 -11.78 12.22
C PRO A 52 12.33 -12.67 11.66
N GLU A 53 11.19 -12.77 12.39
CA GLU A 53 10.09 -13.64 11.99
C GLU A 53 9.19 -12.97 10.94
N ARG A 54 9.08 -13.60 9.78
CA ARG A 54 8.28 -13.16 8.65
C ARG A 54 6.80 -12.88 9.02
N TYR A 55 6.19 -13.77 9.84
CA TYR A 55 4.77 -13.60 10.20
C TYR A 55 4.53 -12.34 11.03
N LYS A 56 5.50 -11.88 11.82
CA LYS A 56 5.39 -10.62 12.57
C LYS A 56 5.43 -9.42 11.62
N ARG A 57 6.37 -9.42 10.67
CA ARG A 57 6.45 -8.36 9.64
C ARG A 57 5.16 -8.30 8.85
N LEU A 58 4.69 -9.44 8.31
CA LEU A 58 3.43 -9.53 7.59
C LEU A 58 2.23 -9.04 8.42
N GLY A 59 2.18 -9.40 9.70
CA GLY A 59 1.12 -8.96 10.58
C GLY A 59 1.12 -7.45 10.81
N VAL A 60 2.30 -6.82 11.03
CA VAL A 60 2.37 -5.35 11.14
C VAL A 60 1.95 -4.71 9.81
N THR A 61 2.53 -5.16 8.70
CA THR A 61 2.27 -4.56 7.38
C THR A 61 0.81 -4.70 6.94
N SER A 62 0.13 -5.78 7.33
CA SER A 62 -1.29 -5.98 6.99
C SER A 62 -2.26 -5.35 8.00
N ALA A 63 -1.80 -4.91 9.17
CA ALA A 63 -2.67 -4.43 10.25
C ALA A 63 -3.55 -3.26 9.83
N GLY A 64 -3.01 -2.28 9.10
CA GLY A 64 -3.77 -1.14 8.59
C GLY A 64 -4.90 -1.57 7.66
N ILE A 65 -4.60 -2.45 6.69
CA ILE A 65 -5.61 -3.00 5.76
C ILE A 65 -6.69 -3.76 6.52
N ILE A 66 -6.33 -4.58 7.51
CA ILE A 66 -7.28 -5.34 8.33
C ILE A 66 -8.23 -4.39 9.08
N VAL A 67 -7.70 -3.33 9.68
CA VAL A 67 -8.51 -2.32 10.38
C VAL A 67 -9.48 -1.63 9.42
N GLU A 68 -9.02 -1.20 8.24
CA GLU A 68 -9.87 -0.54 7.24
C GLU A 68 -10.98 -1.47 6.75
N LEU A 69 -10.66 -2.73 6.42
CA LEU A 69 -11.65 -3.71 5.97
C LEU A 69 -12.66 -4.08 7.07
N PHE A 70 -12.20 -4.16 8.32
CA PHE A 70 -13.09 -4.35 9.45
C PHE A 70 -14.09 -3.19 9.59
N LEU A 71 -13.61 -1.94 9.56
CA LEU A 71 -14.46 -0.76 9.61
C LEU A 71 -15.44 -0.69 8.43
N ALA A 72 -14.97 -1.03 7.21
CA ALA A 72 -15.82 -1.09 6.03
C ALA A 72 -16.90 -2.16 6.15
N SER A 73 -16.60 -3.31 6.75
CA SER A 73 -17.55 -4.40 6.97
C SER A 73 -18.64 -4.01 7.98
N VAL A 74 -18.25 -3.39 9.09
CA VAL A 74 -19.19 -2.85 10.08
C VAL A 74 -20.07 -1.76 9.46
N ALA A 75 -19.47 -0.86 8.67
CA ALA A 75 -20.20 0.19 7.97
C ALA A 75 -21.18 -0.37 6.95
N MET A 76 -20.83 -1.44 6.24
CA MET A 76 -21.70 -2.12 5.28
C MET A 76 -22.94 -2.69 5.98
N ILE A 77 -22.76 -3.38 7.12
CA ILE A 77 -23.87 -3.92 7.93
C ILE A 77 -24.78 -2.77 8.37
N ARG A 78 -24.20 -1.68 8.87
CA ARG A 78 -24.96 -0.50 9.29
C ARG A 78 -25.72 0.14 8.13
N TRP A 79 -25.09 0.26 6.97
CA TRP A 79 -25.72 0.83 5.78
C TRP A 79 -26.96 0.08 5.31
N VAL A 80 -26.99 -1.26 5.47
CA VAL A 80 -28.14 -2.11 5.13
C VAL A 80 -29.30 -1.92 6.11
N ILE A 81 -29.00 -1.71 7.41
CA ILE A 81 -30.00 -1.67 8.48
C ILE A 81 -30.58 -0.26 8.66
N LEU A 82 -29.80 0.80 8.37
CA LEU A 82 -30.21 2.18 8.61
C LEU A 82 -31.19 2.67 7.55
N ASP A 83 -32.20 3.43 7.99
CA ASP A 83 -33.09 4.19 7.12
C ASP A 83 -32.34 5.31 6.39
N GLU A 84 -32.98 5.85 5.34
CA GLU A 84 -32.40 6.96 4.57
C GLU A 84 -32.17 8.17 5.46
N GLY A 85 -30.92 8.67 5.44
CA GLY A 85 -30.51 9.80 6.25
C GLY A 85 -28.99 9.98 6.35
N MET A 86 -28.59 10.92 7.18
CA MET A 86 -27.18 11.29 7.36
C MET A 86 -26.31 10.11 7.82
N LEU A 87 -26.80 9.27 8.73
CA LEU A 87 -26.05 8.12 9.26
C LEU A 87 -25.79 7.07 8.18
N ARG A 88 -26.78 6.80 7.31
CA ARG A 88 -26.63 5.91 6.16
C ARG A 88 -25.61 6.44 5.16
N ALA A 89 -25.62 7.75 4.92
CA ALA A 89 -24.63 8.39 4.05
C ALA A 89 -23.19 8.32 4.63
N ILE A 90 -23.05 8.47 5.95
CA ILE A 90 -21.75 8.30 6.63
C ILE A 90 -21.27 6.85 6.49
N ALA A 91 -22.14 5.87 6.77
CA ALA A 91 -21.81 4.45 6.63
C ALA A 91 -21.37 4.10 5.20
N PHE A 92 -22.07 4.63 4.18
CA PHE A 92 -21.67 4.48 2.78
C PHE A 92 -20.28 5.06 2.50
N ASN A 93 -19.98 6.25 3.00
CA ASN A 93 -18.66 6.87 2.83
C ASN A 93 -17.54 6.06 3.51
N VAL A 94 -17.79 5.53 4.72
CA VAL A 94 -16.83 4.67 5.43
C VAL A 94 -16.59 3.38 4.65
N MET A 95 -17.64 2.75 4.15
CA MET A 95 -17.56 1.54 3.32
C MET A 95 -16.74 1.80 2.04
N LEU A 96 -16.93 2.95 1.39
CA LEU A 96 -16.24 3.31 0.16
C LEU A 96 -14.75 3.58 0.40
N VAL A 97 -14.43 4.35 1.44
CA VAL A 97 -13.03 4.67 1.79
C VAL A 97 -12.31 3.47 2.38
N GLY A 98 -12.89 2.79 3.36
CA GLY A 98 -12.26 1.66 4.03
C GLY A 98 -12.32 0.33 3.25
N GLY A 99 -13.18 0.23 2.25
CA GLY A 99 -13.31 -0.96 1.40
C GLY A 99 -12.68 -0.77 0.04
N VAL A 100 -13.37 -0.03 -0.84
CA VAL A 100 -12.96 0.09 -2.25
C VAL A 100 -11.60 0.77 -2.40
N SER A 101 -11.39 1.91 -1.71
CA SER A 101 -10.10 2.62 -1.76
C SER A 101 -8.96 1.76 -1.22
N THR A 102 -9.20 1.04 -0.13
CA THR A 102 -8.19 0.17 0.46
C THR A 102 -7.80 -0.97 -0.47
N LEU A 103 -8.76 -1.66 -1.07
CA LEU A 103 -8.47 -2.75 -2.01
C LEU A 103 -7.76 -2.27 -3.28
N LEU A 104 -8.17 -1.12 -3.83
CA LEU A 104 -7.59 -0.59 -5.08
C LEU A 104 -6.21 0.04 -4.89
N PHE A 105 -5.95 0.67 -3.74
CA PHE A 105 -4.72 1.41 -3.51
C PHE A 105 -3.83 0.76 -2.44
N ASN A 106 -4.28 0.69 -1.18
CA ASN A 106 -3.43 0.20 -0.10
C ASN A 106 -3.09 -1.28 -0.20
N GLY A 107 -4.06 -2.13 -0.55
CA GLY A 107 -3.87 -3.57 -0.72
C GLY A 107 -3.25 -3.97 -2.05
N ASN A 108 -3.05 -3.02 -2.96
CA ASN A 108 -2.49 -3.31 -4.28
C ASN A 108 -0.97 -3.41 -4.23
N PRO A 109 -0.38 -4.58 -4.53
CA PRO A 109 1.07 -4.77 -4.47
C PRO A 109 1.85 -4.02 -5.56
N LEU A 110 1.18 -3.52 -6.60
CA LEU A 110 1.81 -2.79 -7.71
C LEU A 110 2.04 -1.30 -7.39
N LEU A 111 1.36 -0.79 -6.37
CA LEU A 111 1.60 0.53 -5.78
C LEU A 111 2.45 0.38 -4.51
N ARG A 112 3.29 1.38 -4.22
CA ARG A 112 4.15 1.36 -3.03
C ARG A 112 3.41 1.78 -1.76
N PHE A 113 2.34 1.05 -1.44
CA PHE A 113 1.58 1.12 -0.20
C PHE A 113 1.74 -0.21 0.56
N ASP A 114 0.91 -0.48 1.54
CA ASP A 114 1.02 -1.67 2.39
C ASP A 114 1.04 -2.98 1.60
N GLY A 115 0.20 -3.09 0.55
CA GLY A 115 0.17 -4.26 -0.32
C GLY A 115 1.53 -4.57 -0.97
N TYR A 116 2.32 -3.55 -1.29
CA TYR A 116 3.69 -3.73 -1.79
C TYR A 116 4.60 -4.31 -0.71
N PHE A 117 4.55 -3.79 0.52
CA PHE A 117 5.37 -4.28 1.62
C PHE A 117 4.97 -5.70 2.02
N ILE A 118 3.66 -6.02 1.99
CA ILE A 118 3.18 -7.40 2.17
C ILE A 118 3.79 -8.32 1.11
N LEU A 119 3.81 -7.91 -0.17
CA LEU A 119 4.42 -8.69 -1.24
C LEU A 119 5.93 -8.88 -1.04
N VAL A 120 6.64 -7.80 -0.65
CA VAL A 120 8.09 -7.83 -0.35
C VAL A 120 8.40 -8.82 0.76
N ASP A 121 7.64 -8.80 1.86
CA ASP A 121 7.79 -9.72 2.98
C ASP A 121 7.36 -11.15 2.60
N LEU A 122 6.33 -11.29 1.78
CA LEU A 122 5.85 -12.58 1.29
C LEU A 122 6.87 -13.29 0.39
N LEU A 123 7.57 -12.55 -0.45
CA LEU A 123 8.59 -13.07 -1.36
C LEU A 123 9.99 -13.09 -0.72
N GLU A 124 10.16 -12.45 0.44
CA GLU A 124 11.47 -12.22 1.09
C GLU A 124 12.47 -11.51 0.16
N MET A 125 11.95 -10.59 -0.69
CA MET A 125 12.73 -9.86 -1.68
C MET A 125 12.80 -8.37 -1.31
N PRO A 126 13.77 -7.95 -0.49
CA PRO A 126 13.90 -6.55 -0.09
C PRO A 126 14.14 -5.65 -1.32
N ASN A 127 13.60 -4.44 -1.26
CA ASN A 127 13.72 -3.45 -2.34
C ASN A 127 13.23 -3.93 -3.71
N LEU A 128 12.21 -4.80 -3.74
CA LEU A 128 11.64 -5.39 -4.97
C LEU A 128 11.47 -4.37 -6.09
N GLY A 129 10.81 -3.23 -5.83
CA GLY A 129 10.54 -2.23 -6.86
C GLY A 129 11.79 -1.54 -7.42
N LYS A 130 12.85 -1.32 -6.59
CA LYS A 130 14.12 -0.76 -7.07
C LYS A 130 14.89 -1.79 -7.89
N ARG A 131 15.01 -3.01 -7.38
CA ARG A 131 15.68 -4.13 -8.04
C ARG A 131 15.01 -4.50 -9.36
N SER A 132 13.69 -4.48 -9.42
CA SER A 132 12.93 -4.74 -10.65
C SER A 132 13.21 -3.72 -11.75
N ASN A 133 13.27 -2.43 -11.39
CA ASN A 133 13.62 -1.39 -12.36
C ASN A 133 15.08 -1.49 -12.82
N GLN A 134 16.00 -1.84 -11.91
CA GLN A 134 17.42 -2.09 -12.26
C GLN A 134 17.54 -3.31 -13.19
N TYR A 135 16.74 -4.35 -12.96
CA TYR A 135 16.77 -5.54 -13.81
C TYR A 135 16.27 -5.24 -15.24
N LEU A 136 15.23 -4.44 -15.40
CA LEU A 136 14.83 -3.98 -16.74
C LEU A 136 15.91 -3.16 -17.42
N GLY A 137 16.60 -2.26 -16.68
CA GLY A 137 17.72 -1.50 -17.21
C GLY A 137 18.88 -2.41 -17.63
N TYR A 138 19.18 -3.45 -16.83
CA TYR A 138 20.17 -4.47 -17.18
C TYR A 138 19.78 -5.23 -18.46
N LEU A 139 18.55 -5.68 -18.58
CA LEU A 139 18.04 -6.36 -19.79
C LEU A 139 18.12 -5.45 -21.01
N TYR A 140 17.72 -4.19 -20.89
CA TYR A 140 17.80 -3.23 -21.96
C TYR A 140 19.25 -3.03 -22.45
N ASN A 141 20.20 -2.83 -21.53
CA ASN A 141 21.62 -2.70 -21.87
C ASN A 141 22.22 -3.96 -22.52
N ARG A 142 21.73 -5.13 -22.11
CA ARG A 142 22.20 -6.40 -22.67
C ARG A 142 21.81 -6.56 -24.15
N TYR A 143 20.63 -6.06 -24.52
CA TYR A 143 20.12 -6.15 -25.90
C TYR A 143 20.44 -4.91 -26.75
N PHE A 144 20.63 -3.76 -26.12
CA PHE A 144 20.96 -2.48 -26.77
C PHE A 144 22.19 -1.85 -26.11
N PRO A 145 23.42 -2.30 -26.45
CA PRO A 145 24.65 -1.78 -25.83
C PRO A 145 24.86 -0.32 -26.22
N GLY A 146 25.13 0.52 -25.23
CA GLY A 146 25.47 1.94 -25.46
C GLY A 146 24.94 2.93 -24.42
N LEU A 147 24.10 2.49 -23.49
CA LEU A 147 23.54 3.30 -22.41
C LEU A 147 23.95 2.70 -21.06
N ARG A 148 24.09 3.49 -20.03
CA ARG A 148 24.48 3.20 -18.64
C ARG A 148 24.75 1.73 -18.28
N ASN A 149 25.90 1.44 -17.69
CA ASN A 149 26.18 0.13 -17.09
C ASN A 149 25.24 -0.12 -15.90
N TYR A 150 24.35 -1.11 -16.04
CA TYR A 150 23.57 -1.65 -14.95
C TYR A 150 24.13 -3.01 -14.54
N ASP A 151 24.49 -3.14 -13.27
CA ASP A 151 24.84 -4.45 -12.71
C ASP A 151 23.60 -5.35 -12.60
N ASN A 152 23.81 -6.66 -12.73
CA ASN A 152 22.72 -7.62 -12.56
C ASN A 152 22.25 -7.63 -11.10
N PRO A 153 21.01 -7.21 -10.80
CA PRO A 153 20.50 -7.15 -9.43
C PRO A 153 19.98 -8.49 -8.88
N VAL A 154 20.08 -9.56 -9.64
CA VAL A 154 19.62 -10.90 -9.24
C VAL A 154 20.57 -11.48 -8.21
N THR A 155 20.05 -11.86 -7.04
CA THR A 155 20.82 -12.44 -5.94
C THR A 155 20.53 -13.92 -5.70
N ALA A 156 19.36 -14.40 -6.12
CA ALA A 156 18.95 -15.78 -5.95
C ALA A 156 18.33 -16.38 -7.22
N PRO A 157 18.43 -17.71 -7.42
CA PRO A 157 17.78 -18.38 -8.54
C PRO A 157 16.28 -18.17 -8.53
N LYS A 158 15.68 -17.92 -9.70
CA LYS A 158 14.24 -17.67 -9.93
C LYS A 158 13.74 -16.26 -9.60
N GLU A 159 14.53 -15.36 -9.01
CA GLU A 159 14.12 -13.96 -8.80
C GLU A 159 13.87 -13.22 -10.12
N GLU A 160 14.56 -13.60 -11.20
CA GLU A 160 14.45 -12.96 -12.51
C GLU A 160 13.00 -12.81 -12.99
N LYS A 161 12.21 -13.90 -12.83
CA LYS A 161 10.80 -13.88 -13.23
C LYS A 161 9.98 -12.89 -12.44
N TRP A 162 10.20 -12.82 -11.12
CA TRP A 162 9.52 -11.89 -10.23
C TRP A 162 9.92 -10.45 -10.52
N LEU A 163 11.22 -10.18 -10.72
CA LEU A 163 11.72 -8.85 -11.02
C LEU A 163 11.17 -8.34 -12.36
N CYS A 164 11.17 -9.17 -13.40
CA CYS A 164 10.65 -8.80 -14.71
C CYS A 164 9.12 -8.58 -14.67
N SER A 165 8.36 -9.55 -14.17
CA SER A 165 6.89 -9.47 -14.13
C SER A 165 6.40 -8.33 -13.25
N TYR A 166 7.00 -8.14 -12.06
CA TYR A 166 6.65 -7.04 -11.18
C TYR A 166 6.85 -5.68 -11.85
N SER A 167 8.00 -5.47 -12.50
CA SER A 167 8.30 -4.18 -13.13
C SER A 167 7.33 -3.86 -14.26
N ILE A 168 7.02 -4.83 -15.11
CA ILE A 168 6.07 -4.66 -16.22
C ILE A 168 4.66 -4.38 -15.67
N LEU A 169 4.17 -5.20 -14.74
CA LEU A 169 2.84 -5.05 -14.16
C LEU A 169 2.69 -3.72 -13.42
N ALA A 170 3.68 -3.34 -12.61
CA ALA A 170 3.67 -2.06 -11.89
C ALA A 170 3.72 -0.85 -12.83
N PHE A 171 4.41 -0.95 -13.97
CA PHE A 171 4.43 0.09 -14.99
C PHE A 171 3.08 0.22 -15.67
N LEU A 172 2.50 -0.89 -16.15
CA LEU A 172 1.19 -0.91 -16.80
C LEU A 172 0.09 -0.41 -15.87
N TYR A 173 0.11 -0.84 -14.62
CA TYR A 173 -0.89 -0.40 -13.63
C TYR A 173 -0.79 1.11 -13.35
N ARG A 174 0.42 1.67 -13.24
CA ARG A 174 0.61 3.11 -13.05
C ARG A 174 0.09 3.91 -14.26
N ILE A 175 0.34 3.46 -15.48
CA ILE A 175 -0.23 4.09 -16.69
C ILE A 175 -1.75 4.02 -16.64
N PHE A 176 -2.31 2.85 -16.34
CA PHE A 176 -3.77 2.65 -16.26
C PHE A 176 -4.41 3.62 -15.25
N ILE A 177 -3.89 3.69 -14.02
CA ILE A 177 -4.40 4.59 -12.98
C ILE A 177 -4.24 6.06 -13.41
N SER A 178 -3.09 6.44 -13.94
CA SER A 178 -2.85 7.83 -14.40
C SER A 178 -3.81 8.23 -15.52
N ALA A 179 -4.04 7.35 -16.49
CA ALA A 179 -5.00 7.58 -17.58
C ALA A 179 -6.43 7.68 -17.05
N THR A 180 -6.82 6.80 -16.12
CA THR A 180 -8.16 6.82 -15.51
C THR A 180 -8.41 8.13 -14.77
N ILE A 181 -7.43 8.58 -13.95
CA ILE A 181 -7.54 9.85 -13.23
C ILE A 181 -7.59 11.03 -14.21
N ALA A 182 -6.74 11.06 -15.24
CA ALA A 182 -6.73 12.12 -16.23
C ALA A 182 -8.07 12.21 -16.99
N LEU A 183 -8.62 11.08 -17.41
CA LEU A 183 -9.93 11.03 -18.07
C LEU A 183 -11.06 11.47 -17.13
N PHE A 184 -11.03 11.06 -15.88
CA PHE A 184 -12.01 11.48 -14.88
C PHE A 184 -11.98 12.99 -14.65
N VAL A 185 -10.79 13.57 -14.53
CA VAL A 185 -10.61 15.03 -14.35
C VAL A 185 -11.04 15.79 -15.61
N ALA A 186 -10.70 15.28 -16.80
CA ALA A 186 -11.07 15.91 -18.07
C ALA A 186 -12.58 15.83 -18.38
N SER A 187 -13.31 14.92 -17.74
CA SER A 187 -14.75 14.73 -17.92
C SER A 187 -15.60 15.67 -17.03
N LYS A 188 -14.96 16.42 -16.10
CA LYS A 188 -15.60 17.37 -15.17
C LYS A 188 -15.47 18.80 -15.62
#